data_e1a918e0dff70a89cfc5b27b3ce2e0c1
#
_entry.id   e1a918e0dff70a89cfc5b27b3ce2e0c1
#
_cell.length_a   1.000
_cell.length_b   1.000
_cell.length_c   1.000
_cell.angle_alpha   90.00
_cell.angle_beta   90.00
_cell.angle_gamma   90.00
#
_symmetry.space_group_name_H-M   'P 1'
#
loop_
_entity.id
_entity.type
_entity.pdbx_description
1 polymer ?
#
loop_
_entity_poly.entity_id
_entity_poly.type
_entity_poly.pdbx_seq_one_letter_code
_entity_poly.pdbx_strand_id
1 'polypeptide(L)'
;MILTSVADEAYLKYIYVLVKSLYVSNPTLPIHIRLVDVNGGSHYRQRELLDLNPNVILTFDYSKHNATKNRFPIPNSKWDWTGESRQTFHPKLVSDKMCHCVQVKYKDISNLLDKGYNAIFSIDSDSIIRKDLTSLRNVINCHDITIMDNITEDSIVYDRERAGWKEGAIGIKSTPSSKQFFDKVNEFIDAHGPSHPAGWVVEDKAISSAYEQISIDRGHLPVTFKDEEYGDTFIWSGTGTNKFKNKKYKEEMKKYE
;
A
#
# COMPACT_ATOMS: atom_id res chain seq x y z
N MET A 1 -1.61 9.59 14.62
CA MET A 1 -1.40 8.87 13.34
C MET A 1 -1.30 7.38 13.64
N ILE A 2 -1.83 6.55 12.75
CA ILE A 2 -1.65 5.09 12.75
C ILE A 2 -1.09 4.67 11.39
N LEU A 3 -0.17 3.70 11.37
CA LEU A 3 0.20 3.02 10.13
C LEU A 3 -0.79 1.88 9.86
N THR A 4 -0.96 1.51 8.57
CA THR A 4 -1.71 0.30 8.21
C THR A 4 -1.04 -0.42 7.07
N SER A 5 -1.06 -1.76 7.12
CA SER A 5 -0.53 -2.62 6.08
C SER A 5 -1.30 -3.94 6.02
N VAL A 6 -1.30 -4.56 4.84
CA VAL A 6 -1.96 -5.84 4.58
C VAL A 6 -0.94 -6.83 4.03
N ALA A 7 -0.97 -8.05 4.51
CA ALA A 7 -0.10 -9.12 4.04
C ALA A 7 -0.78 -10.48 4.09
N ASP A 8 -0.33 -11.38 3.24
CA ASP A 8 -0.57 -12.81 3.37
C ASP A 8 0.59 -13.52 4.08
N GLU A 9 0.47 -14.83 4.28
CA GLU A 9 1.49 -15.63 4.95
C GLU A 9 2.86 -15.60 4.23
N ALA A 10 2.89 -15.48 2.90
CA ALA A 10 4.13 -15.39 2.14
C ALA A 10 4.93 -14.11 2.44
N TYR A 11 4.25 -13.06 2.87
CA TYR A 11 4.85 -11.77 3.22
C TYR A 11 5.09 -11.60 4.73
N LEU A 12 4.78 -12.59 5.55
CA LEU A 12 4.85 -12.48 7.00
C LEU A 12 6.24 -12.07 7.51
N LYS A 13 7.32 -12.59 6.91
CA LYS A 13 8.69 -12.18 7.25
C LYS A 13 8.94 -10.68 7.05
N TYR A 14 8.33 -10.07 6.05
CA TYR A 14 8.44 -8.63 5.83
C TYR A 14 7.64 -7.85 6.86
N ILE A 15 6.47 -8.36 7.26
CA ILE A 15 5.67 -7.77 8.34
C ILE A 15 6.47 -7.74 9.65
N TYR A 16 7.21 -8.80 9.98
CA TYR A 16 8.06 -8.80 11.18
C TYR A 16 9.11 -7.68 11.10
N VAL A 17 9.75 -7.52 9.95
CA VAL A 17 10.72 -6.44 9.72
C VAL A 17 10.07 -5.07 9.82
N LEU A 18 8.92 -4.87 9.17
CA LEU A 18 8.15 -3.61 9.23
C LEU A 18 7.78 -3.26 10.67
N VAL A 19 7.18 -4.19 11.41
CA VAL A 19 6.71 -3.99 12.79
C VAL A 19 7.88 -3.67 13.72
N LYS A 20 8.98 -4.42 13.63
CA LYS A 20 10.16 -4.22 14.47
C LYS A 20 10.91 -2.93 14.13
N SER A 21 11.09 -2.64 12.83
CA SER A 21 11.73 -1.41 12.38
C SER A 21 10.94 -0.17 12.79
N LEU A 22 9.60 -0.24 12.71
CA LEU A 22 8.73 0.81 13.22
C LEU A 22 8.92 1.02 14.72
N TYR A 23 8.90 -0.04 15.51
CA TYR A 23 9.06 0.08 16.96
C TYR A 23 10.41 0.68 17.37
N VAL A 24 11.48 0.29 16.68
CA VAL A 24 12.83 0.84 16.94
C VAL A 24 12.92 2.33 16.65
N SER A 25 12.32 2.78 15.55
CA SER A 25 12.40 4.18 15.11
C SER A 25 11.27 5.06 15.63
N ASN A 26 10.12 4.47 15.99
CA ASN A 26 8.89 5.16 16.40
C ASN A 26 8.14 4.36 17.49
N PRO A 27 8.66 4.23 18.69
CA PRO A 27 8.19 3.26 19.70
C PRO A 27 6.76 3.47 20.21
N THR A 28 6.17 4.63 19.99
CA THR A 28 4.79 4.95 20.42
C THR A 28 3.79 4.96 19.27
N LEU A 29 4.25 4.77 18.02
CA LEU A 29 3.38 4.86 16.87
C LEU A 29 2.67 3.53 16.62
N PRO A 30 1.32 3.49 16.69
CA PRO A 30 0.57 2.26 16.44
C PRO A 30 0.59 1.86 14.97
N ILE A 31 0.52 0.55 14.75
CA ILE A 31 0.37 -0.04 13.42
C ILE A 31 -0.75 -1.06 13.41
N HIS A 32 -1.65 -0.93 12.46
CA HIS A 32 -2.67 -1.92 12.13
C HIS A 32 -2.14 -2.85 11.05
N ILE A 33 -2.19 -4.16 11.29
CA ILE A 33 -1.81 -5.19 10.32
C ILE A 33 -3.01 -6.10 10.08
N ARG A 34 -3.43 -6.22 8.83
CA ARG A 34 -4.32 -7.30 8.40
C ARG A 34 -3.52 -8.46 7.86
N LEU A 35 -3.72 -9.63 8.43
CA LEU A 35 -3.16 -10.89 7.93
C LEU A 35 -4.24 -11.68 7.20
N VAL A 36 -4.04 -11.91 5.91
CA VAL A 36 -4.96 -12.61 5.01
C VAL A 36 -4.56 -14.07 4.89
N ASP A 37 -5.56 -14.97 4.94
CA ASP A 37 -5.42 -16.40 4.71
C ASP A 37 -4.31 -17.05 5.57
N VAL A 38 -4.34 -16.75 6.86
CA VAL A 38 -3.41 -17.36 7.82
C VAL A 38 -3.95 -18.75 8.21
N ASN A 39 -3.32 -19.78 7.69
CA ASN A 39 -3.67 -21.17 7.99
C ASN A 39 -3.22 -21.51 9.41
N GLY A 40 -4.15 -21.58 10.35
CA GLY A 40 -3.92 -22.03 11.72
C GLY A 40 -2.79 -21.30 12.46
N GLY A 41 -2.91 -21.08 13.73
CA GLY A 41 -1.85 -20.42 14.51
C GLY A 41 -1.96 -18.89 14.56
N SER A 42 -3.13 -18.31 14.30
CA SER A 42 -3.38 -16.88 14.47
C SER A 42 -2.95 -16.34 15.83
N HIS A 43 -3.19 -17.09 16.91
CA HIS A 43 -2.74 -16.72 18.26
C HIS A 43 -1.22 -16.72 18.41
N TYR A 44 -0.51 -17.63 17.78
CA TYR A 44 0.95 -17.65 17.79
C TYR A 44 1.51 -16.43 17.05
N ARG A 45 1.01 -16.16 15.85
CA ARG A 45 1.41 -14.97 15.07
C ARG A 45 1.09 -13.66 15.77
N GLN A 46 -0.06 -13.61 16.43
CA GLN A 46 -0.43 -12.46 17.26
C GLN A 46 0.59 -12.22 18.36
N ARG A 47 0.97 -13.28 19.09
CA ARG A 47 1.94 -13.17 20.18
C ARG A 47 3.30 -12.71 19.66
N GLU A 48 3.83 -13.35 18.61
CA GLU A 48 5.10 -12.95 17.99
C GLU A 48 5.13 -11.45 17.62
N LEU A 49 4.08 -10.95 16.97
CA LEU A 49 4.03 -9.55 16.54
C LEU A 49 3.88 -8.58 17.71
N LEU A 50 3.12 -8.95 18.75
CA LEU A 50 3.00 -8.15 19.97
C LEU A 50 4.29 -8.13 20.79
N ASP A 51 5.05 -9.22 20.79
CA ASP A 51 6.36 -9.29 21.43
C ASP A 51 7.38 -8.36 20.73
N LEU A 52 7.25 -8.19 19.40
CA LEU A 52 8.08 -7.27 18.63
C LEU A 52 7.67 -5.79 18.81
N ASN A 53 6.37 -5.53 18.92
CA ASN A 53 5.83 -4.17 19.07
C ASN A 53 4.48 -4.23 19.79
N PRO A 54 4.38 -3.76 21.03
CA PRO A 54 3.13 -3.80 21.80
C PRO A 54 2.01 -2.89 21.25
N ASN A 55 2.33 -2.00 20.31
CA ASN A 55 1.35 -1.10 19.68
C ASN A 55 0.78 -1.68 18.36
N VAL A 56 1.00 -2.97 18.08
CA VAL A 56 0.39 -3.65 16.93
C VAL A 56 -1.07 -3.93 17.19
N ILE A 57 -1.91 -3.56 16.22
CA ILE A 57 -3.34 -3.92 16.17
C ILE A 57 -3.51 -4.92 15.04
N LEU A 58 -4.01 -6.11 15.34
CA LEU A 58 -4.13 -7.18 14.37
C LEU A 58 -5.58 -7.41 13.96
N THR A 59 -5.78 -7.62 12.67
CA THR A 59 -7.00 -8.16 12.08
C THR A 59 -6.65 -9.42 11.30
N PHE A 60 -7.35 -10.51 11.57
CA PHE A 60 -7.19 -11.76 10.83
C PHE A 60 -8.33 -11.91 9.84
N ASP A 61 -7.97 -12.15 8.59
CA ASP A 61 -8.89 -12.48 7.52
C ASP A 61 -8.71 -13.95 7.17
N TYR A 62 -9.69 -14.75 7.54
CA TYR A 62 -9.69 -16.21 7.33
C TYR A 62 -10.29 -16.64 6.00
N SER A 63 -10.64 -15.68 5.15
CA SER A 63 -11.13 -15.98 3.81
C SER A 63 -10.04 -16.71 3.00
N LYS A 64 -10.44 -17.81 2.37
CA LYS A 64 -9.51 -18.61 1.57
C LYS A 64 -9.54 -18.13 0.12
N HIS A 65 -8.39 -17.76 -0.37
CA HIS A 65 -8.21 -17.33 -1.73
C HIS A 65 -7.26 -18.25 -2.49
N ASN A 66 -7.52 -18.42 -3.78
CA ASN A 66 -6.65 -19.21 -4.62
C ASN A 66 -5.27 -18.55 -4.76
N ALA A 67 -4.24 -19.27 -4.34
CA ALA A 67 -2.85 -18.79 -4.45
C ALA A 67 -2.23 -19.08 -5.84
N THR A 68 -2.92 -19.81 -6.70
CA THR A 68 -2.45 -20.12 -8.05
C THR A 68 -2.39 -18.82 -8.86
N LYS A 69 -1.22 -18.52 -9.35
CA LYS A 69 -1.01 -17.33 -10.19
C LYS A 69 -1.51 -17.62 -11.60
N ASN A 70 -2.57 -16.96 -12.00
CA ASN A 70 -3.09 -16.99 -13.34
C ASN A 70 -2.41 -15.92 -14.19
N ARG A 71 -2.15 -16.21 -15.46
CA ARG A 71 -1.71 -15.22 -16.43
C ARG A 71 -2.94 -14.48 -16.93
N PHE A 72 -3.14 -13.28 -16.43
CA PHE A 72 -4.14 -12.38 -17.03
C PHE A 72 -3.46 -11.55 -18.11
N PRO A 73 -4.02 -11.50 -19.32
CA PRO A 73 -3.61 -10.51 -20.30
C PRO A 73 -4.02 -9.14 -19.76
N ILE A 74 -3.06 -8.38 -19.26
CA ILE A 74 -3.30 -6.98 -18.93
C ILE A 74 -3.29 -6.26 -20.27
N PRO A 75 -4.42 -5.66 -20.68
CA PRO A 75 -4.40 -4.79 -21.85
C PRO A 75 -3.35 -3.72 -21.63
N ASN A 76 -2.44 -3.56 -22.57
CA ASN A 76 -1.35 -2.59 -22.50
C ASN A 76 -1.83 -1.12 -22.61
N SER A 77 -3.09 -0.86 -22.31
CA SER A 77 -3.68 0.48 -22.38
C SER A 77 -2.98 1.50 -21.46
N LYS A 78 -2.16 1.04 -20.53
CA LYS A 78 -1.38 1.93 -19.65
C LYS A 78 -0.11 2.50 -20.31
N TRP A 79 0.32 1.95 -21.47
CA TRP A 79 1.63 2.28 -22.06
C TRP A 79 1.59 2.62 -23.55
N ASP A 80 0.42 2.67 -24.17
CA ASP A 80 0.30 2.99 -25.58
C ASP A 80 -0.07 4.46 -25.81
N TRP A 81 0.91 5.32 -25.62
CA TRP A 81 0.78 6.76 -25.77
C TRP A 81 0.84 7.21 -27.23
N THR A 82 1.21 6.30 -28.13
CA THR A 82 1.45 6.63 -29.55
C THR A 82 0.26 6.31 -30.44
N GLY A 83 -0.84 5.75 -29.90
CA GLY A 83 -1.98 5.32 -30.70
C GLY A 83 -1.71 4.12 -31.60
N GLU A 84 -0.50 3.56 -31.55
CA GLU A 84 -0.15 2.33 -32.23
C GLU A 84 -0.43 1.13 -31.32
N SER A 85 -1.35 0.27 -31.73
CA SER A 85 -1.74 -0.95 -31.02
C SER A 85 -0.64 -2.00 -30.99
N ARG A 86 0.44 -1.73 -30.29
CA ARG A 86 1.40 -2.78 -29.94
C ARG A 86 0.88 -3.53 -28.71
N GLN A 87 0.10 -4.56 -28.95
CA GLN A 87 -0.33 -5.53 -27.95
C GLN A 87 0.87 -6.35 -27.46
N THR A 88 1.79 -5.72 -26.72
CA THR A 88 2.78 -6.45 -25.94
C THR A 88 2.15 -6.83 -24.62
N PHE A 89 1.57 -8.01 -24.59
CA PHE A 89 1.08 -8.63 -23.34
C PHE A 89 2.29 -8.95 -22.45
N HIS A 90 2.49 -8.18 -21.40
CA HIS A 90 3.30 -8.62 -20.27
C HIS A 90 2.39 -9.40 -19.30
N PRO A 91 2.41 -10.73 -19.32
CA PRO A 91 1.59 -11.51 -18.42
C PRO A 91 2.11 -11.31 -16.99
N LYS A 92 1.50 -10.43 -16.22
CA LYS A 92 1.72 -10.41 -14.78
C LYS A 92 1.01 -11.63 -14.19
N LEU A 93 1.77 -12.41 -13.43
CA LEU A 93 1.22 -13.50 -12.64
C LEU A 93 0.56 -12.90 -11.40
N VAL A 94 -0.76 -12.89 -11.37
CA VAL A 94 -1.55 -12.37 -10.24
C VAL A 94 -2.40 -13.51 -9.69
N SER A 95 -2.50 -13.64 -8.38
CA SER A 95 -3.40 -14.59 -7.71
C SER A 95 -4.60 -13.87 -7.12
N ASP A 96 -5.70 -14.60 -6.90
CA ASP A 96 -6.90 -14.08 -6.22
C ASP A 96 -6.53 -13.52 -4.84
N LYS A 97 -5.60 -14.20 -4.14
CA LYS A 97 -5.09 -13.75 -2.85
C LYS A 97 -4.41 -12.37 -2.93
N MET A 98 -3.59 -12.12 -3.95
CA MET A 98 -2.96 -10.80 -4.14
C MET A 98 -4.01 -9.73 -4.41
N CYS A 99 -5.01 -10.03 -5.25
CA CYS A 99 -6.12 -9.12 -5.52
C CYS A 99 -6.89 -8.80 -4.23
N HIS A 100 -7.17 -9.82 -3.42
CA HIS A 100 -7.86 -9.63 -2.16
C HIS A 100 -7.07 -8.76 -1.17
N CYS A 101 -5.75 -8.98 -1.03
CA CYS A 101 -4.90 -8.13 -0.18
C CYS A 101 -4.97 -6.66 -0.58
N VAL A 102 -4.96 -6.37 -1.89
CA VAL A 102 -5.09 -5.01 -2.41
C VAL A 102 -6.47 -4.41 -2.07
N GLN A 103 -7.53 -5.19 -2.27
CA GLN A 103 -8.91 -4.73 -2.03
C GLN A 103 -9.17 -4.42 -0.55
N VAL A 104 -8.76 -5.31 0.36
CA VAL A 104 -9.02 -5.12 1.79
C VAL A 104 -8.18 -3.99 2.41
N LYS A 105 -7.10 -3.55 1.77
CA LYS A 105 -6.31 -2.39 2.18
C LYS A 105 -7.19 -1.14 2.30
N TYR A 106 -8.06 -0.89 1.33
CA TYR A 106 -8.93 0.28 1.32
C TYR A 106 -10.09 0.16 2.31
N LYS A 107 -10.60 -1.04 2.54
CA LYS A 107 -11.58 -1.31 3.61
C LYS A 107 -10.99 -1.04 4.99
N ASP A 108 -9.72 -1.36 5.20
CA ASP A 108 -9.04 -1.04 6.46
C ASP A 108 -8.86 0.45 6.65
N ILE A 109 -8.56 1.21 5.61
CA ILE A 109 -8.50 2.67 5.67
C ILE A 109 -9.84 3.23 6.12
N SER A 110 -10.96 2.87 5.47
CA SER A 110 -12.30 3.33 5.87
C SER A 110 -12.62 2.93 7.32
N ASN A 111 -12.34 1.70 7.73
CA ASN A 111 -12.54 1.24 9.09
C ASN A 111 -11.73 2.04 10.13
N LEU A 112 -10.51 2.44 9.81
CA LEU A 112 -9.66 3.24 10.69
C LEU A 112 -10.16 4.69 10.78
N LEU A 113 -10.66 5.25 9.67
CA LEU A 113 -11.33 6.56 9.66
C LEU A 113 -12.58 6.54 10.55
N ASP A 114 -13.38 5.47 10.46
CA ASP A 114 -14.59 5.29 11.28
C ASP A 114 -14.28 5.12 12.77
N LYS A 115 -13.15 4.52 13.10
CA LYS A 115 -12.64 4.42 14.48
C LYS A 115 -12.09 5.73 15.02
N GLY A 116 -12.08 6.81 14.24
CA GLY A 116 -11.68 8.15 14.67
C GLY A 116 -10.17 8.41 14.67
N TYR A 117 -9.38 7.65 13.95
CA TYR A 117 -7.96 7.98 13.78
C TYR A 117 -7.81 9.25 12.92
N ASN A 118 -7.18 10.28 13.47
CA ASN A 118 -7.05 11.59 12.82
C ASN A 118 -6.14 11.59 11.60
N ALA A 119 -5.18 10.68 11.54
CA ALA A 119 -4.27 10.51 10.41
C ALA A 119 -3.92 9.03 10.24
N ILE A 120 -3.94 8.54 9.01
CA ILE A 120 -3.60 7.17 8.64
C ILE A 120 -2.47 7.23 7.62
N PHE A 121 -1.53 6.32 7.72
CA PHE A 121 -0.50 6.12 6.70
C PHE A 121 -0.53 4.66 6.24
N SER A 122 -1.07 4.43 5.06
CA SER A 122 -1.08 3.11 4.41
C SER A 122 0.25 2.88 3.72
N ILE A 123 0.85 1.71 3.97
CA ILE A 123 2.20 1.38 3.50
C ILE A 123 2.29 -0.10 3.08
N ASP A 124 3.14 -0.38 2.11
CA ASP A 124 3.40 -1.75 1.67
C ASP A 124 4.03 -2.61 2.77
N SER A 125 3.66 -3.88 2.80
CA SER A 125 4.11 -4.84 3.81
C SER A 125 5.62 -5.12 3.78
N ASP A 126 6.28 -4.89 2.66
CA ASP A 126 7.73 -5.04 2.50
C ASP A 126 8.50 -3.72 2.70
N SER A 127 7.94 -2.82 3.50
CA SER A 127 8.60 -1.57 3.88
C SER A 127 9.46 -1.74 5.14
N ILE A 128 10.54 -0.96 5.22
CA ILE A 128 11.43 -0.86 6.37
C ILE A 128 11.43 0.59 6.85
N ILE A 129 11.05 0.83 8.09
CA ILE A 129 11.03 2.17 8.68
C ILE A 129 12.42 2.46 9.25
N ARG A 130 13.08 3.50 8.75
CA ARG A 130 14.48 3.79 9.07
C ARG A 130 14.68 5.02 9.96
N LYS A 131 13.70 5.92 9.97
CA LYS A 131 13.77 7.19 10.70
C LYS A 131 12.45 7.49 11.41
N ASP A 132 12.48 8.46 12.31
CA ASP A 132 11.30 9.00 12.95
C ASP A 132 10.32 9.61 11.93
N LEU A 133 9.03 9.30 12.05
CA LEU A 133 7.96 9.70 11.13
C LEU A 133 7.18 10.93 11.58
N THR A 134 7.67 11.69 12.56
CA THR A 134 6.97 12.89 13.07
C THR A 134 6.77 13.91 11.95
N SER A 135 7.79 14.14 11.11
CA SER A 135 7.70 15.04 9.96
C SER A 135 6.69 14.57 8.91
N LEU A 136 6.58 13.26 8.69
CA LEU A 136 5.55 12.67 7.81
C LEU A 136 4.14 12.99 8.30
N ARG A 137 3.89 12.90 9.61
CA ARG A 137 2.61 13.26 10.20
C ARG A 137 2.21 14.71 9.89
N ASN A 138 3.17 15.62 9.90
CA ASN A 138 2.90 17.03 9.57
C ASN A 138 2.49 17.17 8.09
N VAL A 139 3.17 16.47 7.18
CA VAL A 139 2.81 16.46 5.75
C VAL A 139 1.40 15.91 5.53
N ILE A 140 1.06 14.77 6.15
CA ILE A 140 -0.28 14.16 6.05
C ILE A 140 -1.37 15.10 6.58
N ASN A 141 -1.10 15.84 7.63
CA ASN A 141 -2.09 16.75 8.21
C ASN A 141 -2.36 18.03 7.37
N CYS A 142 -1.56 18.30 6.36
CA CYS A 142 -1.77 19.45 5.47
C CYS A 142 -2.86 19.24 4.43
N HIS A 143 -3.14 18.00 4.03
CA HIS A 143 -4.04 17.66 2.93
C HIS A 143 -5.01 16.54 3.32
N ASP A 144 -6.15 16.42 2.63
CA ASP A 144 -7.08 15.30 2.85
C ASP A 144 -6.43 13.97 2.52
N ILE A 145 -5.73 13.90 1.38
CA ILE A 145 -4.89 12.76 1.00
C ILE A 145 -3.50 13.24 0.55
N THR A 146 -2.50 12.41 0.80
CA THR A 146 -1.11 12.67 0.39
C THR A 146 -0.56 11.42 -0.27
N ILE A 147 -0.15 11.52 -1.53
CA ILE A 147 0.25 10.37 -2.34
C ILE A 147 1.60 10.65 -2.98
N MET A 148 2.41 9.60 -3.16
CA MET A 148 3.60 9.67 -4.00
C MET A 148 3.18 9.62 -5.46
N ASP A 149 3.53 10.63 -6.21
CA ASP A 149 3.38 10.63 -7.66
C ASP A 149 4.64 10.09 -8.33
N ASN A 150 4.45 9.35 -9.40
CA ASN A 150 5.51 9.04 -10.37
C ASN A 150 5.78 10.22 -11.32
N ILE A 151 5.65 11.45 -10.81
CA ILE A 151 5.91 12.62 -11.64
C ILE A 151 7.43 12.73 -11.82
N THR A 152 7.92 12.25 -12.96
CA THR A 152 9.19 12.74 -13.51
C THR A 152 8.91 14.08 -14.17
N GLU A 153 9.90 14.98 -14.22
CA GLU A 153 9.74 16.28 -14.90
C GLU A 153 9.23 16.11 -16.35
N ASP A 154 9.58 15.02 -17.00
CA ASP A 154 9.11 14.64 -18.35
C ASP A 154 7.64 14.21 -18.39
N SER A 155 7.06 13.73 -17.27
CA SER A 155 5.65 13.28 -17.22
C SER A 155 4.67 14.44 -16.99
N ILE A 156 5.13 15.60 -16.54
CA ILE A 156 4.30 16.81 -16.37
C ILE A 156 3.73 17.30 -17.70
N VAL A 157 4.41 16.99 -18.81
CA VAL A 157 4.05 17.45 -20.15
C VAL A 157 2.93 16.61 -20.78
N TYR A 158 2.75 15.38 -20.37
CA TYR A 158 1.98 14.40 -21.15
C TYR A 158 0.60 14.02 -20.65
N ASP A 159 0.25 14.12 -19.39
CA ASP A 159 -1.16 13.91 -18.99
C ASP A 159 -1.40 14.05 -17.47
N ARG A 160 -2.06 15.13 -17.06
CA ARG A 160 -2.54 15.28 -15.67
C ARG A 160 -3.57 14.23 -15.25
N GLU A 161 -4.17 13.55 -16.21
CA GLU A 161 -5.21 12.53 -15.98
C GLU A 161 -4.63 11.13 -15.71
N ARG A 162 -3.34 10.93 -15.97
CA ARG A 162 -2.67 9.62 -15.85
C ARG A 162 -1.41 9.62 -15.01
N ALA A 163 -1.25 10.59 -14.13
CA ALA A 163 -0.18 10.53 -13.14
C ALA A 163 -0.31 9.20 -12.38
N GLY A 164 0.60 8.27 -12.63
CA GLY A 164 0.58 6.94 -12.03
C GLY A 164 0.69 7.08 -10.53
N TRP A 165 -0.36 6.75 -9.80
CA TRP A 165 -0.40 6.73 -8.37
C TRP A 165 0.56 5.66 -7.86
N LYS A 166 1.50 6.02 -6.99
CA LYS A 166 2.28 5.02 -6.25
C LYS A 166 1.51 4.64 -4.98
N GLU A 167 0.63 3.66 -5.12
CA GLU A 167 -0.28 3.21 -4.06
C GLU A 167 0.45 2.54 -2.87
N GLY A 168 1.74 2.30 -3.01
CA GLY A 168 2.56 1.72 -1.94
C GLY A 168 2.78 2.63 -0.73
N ALA A 169 2.35 3.90 -0.80
CA ALA A 169 2.36 4.82 0.34
C ALA A 169 1.29 5.91 0.16
N ILE A 170 0.29 5.91 1.04
CA ILE A 170 -0.81 6.87 1.03
C ILE A 170 -0.99 7.43 2.44
N GLY A 171 -0.84 8.75 2.58
CA GLY A 171 -1.18 9.48 3.79
C GLY A 171 -2.62 9.99 3.71
N ILE A 172 -3.37 9.85 4.77
CA ILE A 172 -4.79 10.23 4.85
C ILE A 172 -5.02 11.03 6.12
N LYS A 173 -5.53 12.25 5.99
CA LYS A 173 -6.09 13.03 7.08
C LYS A 173 -7.56 12.69 7.20
N SER A 174 -8.06 12.47 8.41
CA SER A 174 -9.46 12.18 8.65
C SER A 174 -10.32 13.43 8.48
N THR A 175 -10.95 13.55 7.33
CA THR A 175 -11.91 14.61 6.98
C THR A 175 -13.16 13.97 6.36
N PRO A 176 -14.30 14.69 6.29
CA PRO A 176 -15.46 14.21 5.57
C PRO A 176 -15.16 13.86 4.10
N SER A 177 -14.32 14.66 3.43
CA SER A 177 -13.92 14.42 2.03
C SER A 177 -13.11 13.16 1.89
N SER A 178 -12.11 12.91 2.76
CA SER A 178 -11.31 11.68 2.71
C SER A 178 -12.16 10.44 2.98
N LYS A 179 -13.14 10.53 3.91
CA LYS A 179 -14.10 9.45 4.14
C LYS A 179 -14.91 9.13 2.90
N GLN A 180 -15.57 10.13 2.31
CA GLN A 180 -16.36 9.97 1.08
C GLN A 180 -15.49 9.41 -0.07
N PHE A 181 -14.25 9.86 -0.18
CA PHE A 181 -13.32 9.39 -1.19
C PHE A 181 -13.06 7.88 -1.06
N PHE A 182 -12.71 7.40 0.13
CA PHE A 182 -12.43 5.97 0.34
C PHE A 182 -13.70 5.11 0.30
N ASP A 183 -14.86 5.66 0.62
CA ASP A 183 -16.15 4.98 0.39
C ASP A 183 -16.35 4.74 -1.11
N LYS A 184 -16.07 5.74 -1.97
CA LYS A 184 -16.14 5.58 -3.43
C LYS A 184 -15.10 4.61 -3.97
N VAL A 185 -13.88 4.62 -3.44
CA VAL A 185 -12.86 3.61 -3.78
C VAL A 185 -13.38 2.21 -3.47
N ASN A 186 -13.95 2.00 -2.27
CA ASN A 186 -14.48 0.70 -1.87
C ASN A 186 -15.71 0.29 -2.70
N GLU A 187 -16.64 1.21 -2.98
CA GLU A 187 -17.79 0.95 -3.89
C GLU A 187 -17.31 0.45 -5.26
N PHE A 188 -16.29 1.10 -5.84
CA PHE A 188 -15.73 0.68 -7.11
C PHE A 188 -15.08 -0.71 -7.03
N ILE A 189 -14.30 -0.95 -5.99
CA ILE A 189 -13.63 -2.24 -5.77
C ILE A 189 -14.66 -3.35 -5.56
N ASP A 190 -15.72 -3.12 -4.78
CA ASP A 190 -16.76 -4.12 -4.52
C ASP A 190 -17.56 -4.43 -5.80
N ALA A 191 -17.79 -3.45 -6.65
CA ALA A 191 -18.49 -3.65 -7.93
C ALA A 191 -17.64 -4.37 -8.99
N HIS A 192 -16.36 -4.15 -9.02
CA HIS A 192 -15.49 -4.57 -10.13
C HIS A 192 -14.36 -5.52 -9.73
N GLY A 193 -13.95 -5.52 -8.46
CA GLY A 193 -12.76 -6.22 -7.97
C GLY A 193 -12.75 -7.72 -8.23
N PRO A 194 -13.81 -8.48 -7.85
CA PRO A 194 -13.78 -9.95 -7.92
C PRO A 194 -13.74 -10.50 -9.34
N SER A 195 -14.25 -9.76 -10.31
CA SER A 195 -14.40 -10.17 -11.71
C SER A 195 -13.43 -9.48 -12.66
N HIS A 196 -12.64 -8.54 -12.16
CA HIS A 196 -11.76 -7.76 -13.03
C HIS A 196 -10.51 -8.57 -13.38
N PRO A 197 -10.25 -8.87 -14.67
CA PRO A 197 -9.11 -9.70 -15.09
C PRO A 197 -7.74 -9.07 -14.79
N ALA A 198 -7.76 -7.79 -14.41
CA ALA A 198 -6.57 -7.02 -14.07
C ALA A 198 -6.51 -6.71 -12.56
N GLY A 199 -6.88 -7.64 -11.69
CA GLY A 199 -7.08 -7.48 -10.24
C GLY A 199 -6.21 -6.48 -9.50
N TRP A 200 -5.00 -6.24 -9.95
CA TRP A 200 -4.11 -5.21 -9.40
C TRP A 200 -4.41 -3.80 -9.96
N VAL A 201 -4.80 -3.67 -11.23
CA VAL A 201 -5.11 -2.37 -11.87
C VAL A 201 -6.46 -1.82 -11.41
N VAL A 202 -7.27 -2.61 -10.69
CA VAL A 202 -8.52 -2.15 -10.06
C VAL A 202 -8.25 -1.00 -9.09
N GLU A 203 -7.14 -1.04 -8.39
CA GLU A 203 -6.70 -0.02 -7.45
C GLU A 203 -6.57 1.36 -8.10
N ASP A 204 -5.77 1.45 -9.16
CA ASP A 204 -5.58 2.69 -9.93
C ASP A 204 -6.90 3.26 -10.44
N LYS A 205 -7.77 2.36 -10.95
CA LYS A 205 -9.07 2.75 -11.50
C LYS A 205 -10.05 3.19 -10.41
N ALA A 206 -10.03 2.52 -9.26
CA ALA A 206 -10.87 2.88 -8.13
C ALA A 206 -10.50 4.28 -7.60
N ILE A 207 -9.21 4.55 -7.43
CA ILE A 207 -8.71 5.85 -6.99
C ILE A 207 -9.05 6.93 -8.03
N SER A 208 -8.80 6.68 -9.31
CA SER A 208 -9.10 7.63 -10.39
C SER A 208 -10.60 7.93 -10.46
N SER A 209 -11.44 6.91 -10.38
CA SER A 209 -12.90 7.07 -10.41
C SER A 209 -13.43 7.84 -9.19
N ALA A 210 -12.88 7.59 -8.02
CA ALA A 210 -13.24 8.36 -6.82
C ALA A 210 -12.80 9.81 -6.93
N TYR A 211 -11.63 10.06 -7.52
CA TYR A 211 -11.11 11.41 -7.72
C TYR A 211 -11.95 12.26 -8.69
N GLU A 212 -12.58 11.62 -9.70
CA GLU A 212 -13.51 12.28 -10.60
C GLU A 212 -14.83 12.67 -9.92
N GLN A 213 -15.21 11.95 -8.86
CA GLN A 213 -16.53 12.11 -8.19
C GLN A 213 -16.46 12.98 -6.93
N ILE A 214 -15.32 13.03 -6.26
CA ILE A 214 -15.13 13.68 -4.96
C ILE A 214 -14.11 14.81 -5.10
N SER A 215 -14.51 16.03 -4.74
CA SER A 215 -13.55 17.13 -4.58
C SER A 215 -12.75 16.90 -3.32
N ILE A 216 -11.44 16.63 -3.48
CA ILE A 216 -10.55 16.30 -2.38
C ILE A 216 -9.25 17.10 -2.48
N ASP A 217 -8.79 17.62 -1.36
CA ASP A 217 -7.49 18.30 -1.28
C ASP A 217 -6.36 17.27 -1.30
N ARG A 218 -5.55 17.33 -2.35
CA ARG A 218 -4.46 16.39 -2.59
C ARG A 218 -3.10 17.04 -2.38
N GLY A 219 -2.32 16.44 -1.48
CA GLY A 219 -0.92 16.74 -1.29
C GLY A 219 0.01 15.74 -1.95
N HIS A 220 1.25 16.13 -2.09
CA HIS A 220 2.33 15.31 -2.58
C HIS A 220 3.18 14.77 -1.42
N LEU A 221 3.43 13.46 -1.41
CA LEU A 221 4.38 12.85 -0.50
C LEU A 221 5.79 12.96 -1.09
N PRO A 222 6.69 13.74 -0.46
CA PRO A 222 8.04 13.90 -0.98
C PRO A 222 8.76 12.55 -1.13
N VAL A 223 9.51 12.37 -2.22
CA VAL A 223 10.30 11.18 -2.51
C VAL A 223 11.35 10.88 -1.42
N THR A 224 11.71 11.88 -0.62
CA THR A 224 12.60 11.72 0.53
C THR A 224 12.00 10.85 1.64
N PHE A 225 10.69 10.66 1.67
CA PHE A 225 10.05 9.82 2.69
C PHE A 225 10.08 8.34 2.35
N LYS A 226 9.79 7.98 1.10
CA LYS A 226 9.80 6.58 0.66
C LYS A 226 10.62 6.43 -0.61
N ASP A 227 11.45 5.43 -0.68
CA ASP A 227 12.34 5.19 -1.81
C ASP A 227 12.54 3.68 -2.05
N GLU A 228 12.75 3.35 -3.29
CA GLU A 228 13.01 2.01 -3.81
C GLU A 228 14.46 1.85 -4.31
N GLU A 229 15.24 2.92 -4.28
CA GLU A 229 16.65 2.95 -4.68
C GLU A 229 17.60 2.85 -3.48
N TYR A 230 17.02 2.84 -2.27
CA TYR A 230 17.71 2.62 -1.01
C TYR A 230 18.77 3.68 -0.69
N GLY A 231 18.35 4.94 -0.84
CA GLY A 231 19.08 6.14 -0.44
C GLY A 231 18.91 6.49 1.04
N ASP A 232 19.23 7.73 1.42
CA ASP A 232 19.06 8.22 2.79
C ASP A 232 17.64 8.75 3.06
N THR A 233 16.64 7.91 2.88
CA THR A 233 15.21 8.22 3.07
C THR A 233 14.67 7.65 4.38
N PHE A 234 13.43 8.01 4.72
CA PHE A 234 12.76 7.58 5.96
C PHE A 234 12.27 6.14 5.87
N ILE A 235 11.86 5.71 4.68
CA ILE A 235 11.25 4.41 4.44
C ILE A 235 11.87 3.80 3.20
N TRP A 236 12.30 2.55 3.29
CA TRP A 236 12.66 1.74 2.14
C TRP A 236 11.54 0.76 1.82
N SER A 237 11.22 0.59 0.55
CA SER A 237 10.22 -0.38 0.11
C SER A 237 10.82 -1.41 -0.83
N GLY A 238 10.37 -2.65 -0.70
CA GLY A 238 10.80 -3.73 -1.57
C GLY A 238 10.04 -3.70 -2.89
N THR A 239 10.69 -3.34 -4.01
CA THR A 239 10.05 -3.31 -5.32
C THR A 239 10.20 -4.64 -6.05
N GLY A 240 9.09 -5.30 -6.36
CA GLY A 240 9.05 -6.47 -7.23
C GLY A 240 10.11 -7.51 -6.88
N THR A 241 10.95 -7.88 -7.85
CA THR A 241 12.07 -8.82 -7.65
C THR A 241 13.32 -8.18 -7.06
N ASN A 242 13.41 -6.85 -7.00
CA ASN A 242 14.60 -6.15 -6.49
C ASN A 242 14.83 -6.45 -5.02
N LYS A 243 13.77 -6.58 -4.21
CA LYS A 243 13.85 -6.97 -2.80
C LYS A 243 14.61 -8.29 -2.57
N PHE A 244 14.60 -9.20 -3.54
CA PHE A 244 15.33 -10.47 -3.45
C PHE A 244 16.78 -10.37 -3.92
N LYS A 245 17.12 -9.35 -4.71
CA LYS A 245 18.44 -9.20 -5.34
C LYS A 245 19.25 -8.07 -4.74
N ASN A 246 18.62 -7.00 -4.27
CA ASN A 246 19.32 -5.83 -3.77
C ASN A 246 20.02 -6.11 -2.44
N LYS A 247 21.32 -5.91 -2.41
CA LYS A 247 22.16 -6.19 -1.24
C LYS A 247 21.87 -5.22 -0.09
N LYS A 248 21.69 -3.92 -0.38
CA LYS A 248 21.41 -2.91 0.65
C LYS A 248 20.10 -3.21 1.39
N TYR A 249 19.03 -3.52 0.64
CA TYR A 249 17.73 -3.86 1.23
C TYR A 249 17.83 -5.10 2.13
N LYS A 250 18.54 -6.14 1.69
CA LYS A 250 18.73 -7.36 2.48
C LYS A 250 19.55 -7.12 3.74
N GLU A 251 20.59 -6.31 3.67
CA GLU A 251 21.42 -5.96 4.82
C GLU A 251 20.62 -5.14 5.83
N GLU A 252 19.76 -4.24 5.36
CA GLU A 252 18.87 -3.47 6.24
C GLU A 252 17.83 -4.38 6.92
N MET A 253 17.18 -5.28 6.15
CA MET A 253 16.26 -6.27 6.71
C MET A 253 16.86 -7.07 7.87
N LYS A 254 18.11 -7.56 7.69
CA LYS A 254 18.81 -8.38 8.70
C LYS A 254 18.98 -7.69 10.05
N LYS A 255 18.94 -6.36 10.11
CA LYS A 255 19.01 -5.64 11.40
C LYS A 255 17.76 -5.86 12.24
N TYR A 256 16.68 -6.28 11.60
CA TYR A 256 15.35 -6.45 12.22
C TYR A 256 14.85 -7.91 12.19
N GLU A 257 15.59 -8.84 11.61
CA GLU A 257 15.35 -10.29 11.74
C GLU A 257 15.90 -10.81 13.09
#